data_169f7e9dd93ac754682a693fb258ce99
#
_entry.id   169f7e9dd93ac754682a693fb258ce99
#
_cell.length_a   1.000
_cell.length_b   1.000
_cell.length_c   1.000
_cell.angle_alpha   90.00
_cell.angle_beta   90.00
_cell.angle_gamma   90.00
#
_symmetry.space_group_name_H-M   'P 1'
#
loop_
_entity.id
_entity.type
_entity.pdbx_description
1 polymer ?
#
loop_
_entity_poly.entity_id
_entity_poly.type
_entity_poly.pdbx_seq_one_letter_code
_entity_poly.pdbx_strand_id
1 'polypeptide(L)'
;YLVFDDEKPNHIKLSYKDKLFAVTLTKFELKNDFEDSALNLLEENSGQLISIYLRDETLISKLEKETKEERLVTANIYIDNYDEVVQSVENTRRTLLVALIDRKINVYFSQYDGIVRKLENDKYFVVFKTKYISKMQTNKFAILDEVKTVNIGNSLPVTISIGIGMGGNSLVQNYDLSTTAIDMALGRGGDQAVLKDGSKVYYYGGKTKSVEKNTKVKSRVKATAFRDLIETKENLYIMGHHIGDNDSFGAAIGLYRVGKTIGKKTHIVLGDVSGSVVPLVDEFKNSDLYDEDMFI
;
A
#
# COMPACT_ATOMS: atom_id res chain seq x y z
N TYR A 1 5.20 -37.09 -21.98
CA TYR A 1 4.43 -38.23 -21.44
C TYR A 1 3.22 -37.66 -20.71
N LEU A 2 2.01 -37.96 -21.23
CA LEU A 2 0.74 -37.62 -20.56
C LEU A 2 0.52 -38.72 -19.50
N VAL A 3 0.55 -38.36 -18.25
CA VAL A 3 0.15 -39.22 -17.15
C VAL A 3 -1.37 -39.07 -17.02
N PHE A 4 -2.12 -40.12 -17.27
CA PHE A 4 -3.56 -40.16 -17.12
C PHE A 4 -3.90 -40.44 -15.64
N ASP A 5 -4.76 -39.60 -15.05
CA ASP A 5 -5.43 -39.93 -13.81
C ASP A 5 -6.65 -40.79 -14.17
N ASP A 6 -6.70 -42.02 -13.68
CA ASP A 6 -7.76 -42.99 -14.04
C ASP A 6 -9.14 -42.62 -13.48
N GLU A 7 -9.23 -41.66 -12.54
CA GLU A 7 -10.49 -41.30 -11.89
C GLU A 7 -11.06 -39.94 -12.33
N LYS A 8 -10.29 -39.09 -13.05
CA LYS A 8 -10.73 -37.73 -13.42
C LYS A 8 -10.37 -37.38 -14.86
N PRO A 9 -11.24 -36.61 -15.56
CA PRO A 9 -10.90 -36.14 -16.89
C PRO A 9 -9.67 -35.20 -16.83
N ASN A 10 -8.65 -35.48 -17.63
CA ASN A 10 -7.47 -34.64 -17.76
C ASN A 10 -7.81 -33.42 -18.63
N HIS A 11 -7.66 -32.21 -18.07
CA HIS A 11 -7.87 -30.96 -18.77
C HIS A 11 -6.52 -30.33 -19.14
N ILE A 12 -6.30 -30.12 -20.42
CA ILE A 12 -5.05 -29.56 -20.97
C ILE A 12 -5.39 -28.34 -21.83
N LYS A 13 -4.59 -27.27 -21.76
CA LYS A 13 -4.67 -26.16 -22.69
C LYS A 13 -3.64 -26.35 -23.80
N LEU A 14 -4.09 -26.37 -25.06
CA LEU A 14 -3.26 -26.53 -26.25
C LEU A 14 -3.34 -25.28 -27.12
N SER A 15 -2.18 -24.68 -27.45
CA SER A 15 -2.08 -23.60 -28.44
C SER A 15 -1.65 -24.17 -29.78
N TYR A 16 -2.43 -23.91 -30.81
CA TYR A 16 -2.11 -24.34 -32.19
C TYR A 16 -2.59 -23.31 -33.21
N LYS A 17 -1.72 -22.83 -34.10
CA LYS A 17 -2.02 -21.85 -35.15
C LYS A 17 -2.86 -20.67 -34.68
N ASP A 18 -2.37 -19.93 -33.67
CA ASP A 18 -3.04 -18.76 -33.08
C ASP A 18 -4.40 -19.04 -32.42
N LYS A 19 -4.73 -20.32 -32.22
CA LYS A 19 -5.93 -20.75 -31.48
C LYS A 19 -5.56 -21.43 -30.19
N LEU A 20 -6.41 -21.20 -29.17
CA LEU A 20 -6.33 -21.84 -27.87
C LEU A 20 -7.45 -22.87 -27.74
N PHE A 21 -7.10 -24.12 -27.50
CA PHE A 21 -8.04 -25.21 -27.29
C PHE A 21 -7.98 -25.68 -25.83
N ALA A 22 -9.14 -25.83 -25.19
CA ALA A 22 -9.29 -26.66 -24.02
C ALA A 22 -9.50 -28.12 -24.49
N VAL A 23 -8.59 -28.99 -24.09
CA VAL A 23 -8.62 -30.42 -24.43
C VAL A 23 -9.02 -31.20 -23.21
N THR A 24 -10.10 -31.95 -23.28
CA THR A 24 -10.51 -32.88 -22.24
C THR A 24 -10.28 -34.29 -22.71
N LEU A 25 -9.53 -35.06 -21.96
CA LEU A 25 -9.23 -36.48 -22.26
C LEU A 25 -9.98 -37.34 -21.26
N THR A 26 -10.76 -38.29 -21.75
CA THR A 26 -11.49 -39.25 -20.92
C THR A 26 -11.20 -40.65 -21.39
N LYS A 27 -10.79 -41.53 -20.48
CA LYS A 27 -10.56 -42.94 -20.76
C LYS A 27 -11.82 -43.73 -20.47
N PHE A 28 -12.18 -44.64 -21.35
CA PHE A 28 -13.30 -45.55 -21.21
C PHE A 28 -12.80 -46.98 -21.32
N GLU A 29 -13.28 -47.84 -20.45
CA GLU A 29 -13.12 -49.30 -20.56
C GLU A 29 -14.31 -49.86 -21.33
N LEU A 30 -14.07 -50.55 -22.44
CA LEU A 30 -15.10 -51.26 -23.13
C LEU A 30 -15.45 -52.54 -22.36
N LYS A 31 -16.64 -52.61 -21.77
CA LYS A 31 -17.19 -53.87 -21.30
C LYS A 31 -17.75 -54.62 -22.51
N ASN A 32 -17.40 -55.91 -22.63
CA ASN A 32 -17.73 -56.81 -23.76
C ASN A 32 -19.24 -57.16 -23.83
N ASP A 33 -20.16 -56.23 -23.63
CA ASP A 33 -21.62 -56.48 -23.68
C ASP A 33 -22.25 -56.15 -25.05
N PHE A 34 -21.42 -55.80 -26.09
CA PHE A 34 -21.94 -55.50 -27.44
C PHE A 34 -21.66 -56.63 -28.40
N GLU A 35 -22.72 -57.38 -28.79
CA GLU A 35 -22.70 -58.40 -29.85
C GLU A 35 -22.56 -57.80 -31.27
N ASP A 36 -22.17 -56.59 -31.47
CA ASP A 36 -22.17 -55.91 -32.76
C ASP A 36 -20.82 -56.07 -33.48
N SER A 37 -20.88 -56.71 -34.66
CA SER A 37 -19.75 -57.16 -35.45
C SER A 37 -18.80 -56.05 -36.01
N ALA A 38 -19.16 -54.79 -35.84
CA ALA A 38 -18.30 -53.66 -36.24
C ALA A 38 -17.19 -53.33 -35.19
N LEU A 39 -17.34 -53.79 -33.91
CA LEU A 39 -16.36 -53.55 -32.85
C LEU A 39 -15.37 -54.70 -32.67
N ASN A 40 -15.57 -55.85 -33.32
CA ASN A 40 -14.67 -56.99 -33.25
C ASN A 40 -13.25 -56.73 -33.87
N LEU A 41 -13.06 -55.63 -34.62
CA LEU A 41 -11.76 -55.17 -35.09
C LEU A 41 -10.90 -54.53 -33.99
N LEU A 42 -11.44 -54.31 -32.78
CA LEU A 42 -10.73 -53.71 -31.66
C LEU A 42 -10.28 -54.74 -30.61
N GLU A 43 -10.61 -56.03 -30.79
CA GLU A 43 -10.29 -57.09 -29.82
C GLU A 43 -8.79 -57.40 -29.67
N GLU A 44 -7.91 -56.96 -30.59
CA GLU A 44 -6.47 -57.17 -30.47
C GLU A 44 -5.72 -56.11 -29.62
N ASN A 45 -6.38 -55.02 -29.21
CA ASN A 45 -5.76 -53.96 -28.42
C ASN A 45 -6.57 -53.66 -27.13
N SER A 46 -6.24 -54.28 -26.04
CA SER A 46 -6.46 -53.93 -24.62
C SER A 46 -7.75 -53.18 -24.19
N GLY A 47 -8.85 -53.20 -24.95
CA GLY A 47 -10.19 -52.72 -24.53
C GLY A 47 -10.32 -51.30 -23.98
N GLN A 48 -9.40 -50.42 -24.26
CA GLN A 48 -9.41 -49.03 -23.76
C GLN A 48 -9.60 -48.04 -24.89
N LEU A 49 -10.60 -47.15 -24.73
CA LEU A 49 -10.84 -46.02 -25.62
C LEU A 49 -10.48 -44.72 -24.93
N ILE A 50 -9.89 -43.79 -25.66
CA ILE A 50 -9.66 -42.43 -25.18
C ILE A 50 -10.54 -41.48 -26.02
N SER A 51 -11.47 -40.81 -25.33
CA SER A 51 -12.21 -39.72 -25.93
C SER A 51 -11.40 -38.45 -25.82
N ILE A 52 -11.26 -37.72 -26.90
CA ILE A 52 -10.59 -36.40 -26.95
C ILE A 52 -11.64 -35.36 -27.33
N TYR A 53 -11.99 -34.49 -26.38
CA TYR A 53 -12.90 -33.40 -26.62
C TYR A 53 -12.08 -32.10 -26.73
N LEU A 54 -12.22 -31.43 -27.88
CA LEU A 54 -11.52 -30.18 -28.19
C LEU A 54 -12.55 -29.05 -28.23
N ARG A 55 -12.34 -28.03 -27.41
CA ARG A 55 -13.16 -26.81 -27.41
C ARG A 55 -12.27 -25.62 -27.77
N ASP A 56 -12.61 -24.89 -28.84
CA ASP A 56 -11.91 -23.64 -29.20
C ASP A 56 -12.29 -22.54 -28.16
N GLU A 57 -11.34 -22.15 -27.34
CA GLU A 57 -11.47 -21.11 -26.31
C GLU A 57 -10.77 -19.81 -26.69
N THR A 58 -10.36 -19.67 -27.92
CA THR A 58 -9.59 -18.48 -28.38
C THR A 58 -10.31 -17.18 -28.10
N LEU A 59 -11.59 -17.09 -28.47
CA LEU A 59 -12.40 -15.89 -28.25
C LEU A 59 -12.64 -15.62 -26.75
N ILE A 60 -12.98 -16.67 -25.99
CA ILE A 60 -13.23 -16.56 -24.54
C ILE A 60 -11.96 -16.06 -23.84
N SER A 61 -10.82 -16.67 -24.12
CA SER A 61 -9.54 -16.27 -23.53
C SER A 61 -9.14 -14.83 -23.88
N LYS A 62 -9.41 -14.41 -25.14
CA LYS A 62 -9.18 -13.04 -25.58
C LYS A 62 -10.05 -12.05 -24.82
N LEU A 63 -11.35 -12.32 -24.70
CA LEU A 63 -12.30 -11.48 -23.97
C LEU A 63 -11.99 -11.40 -22.47
N GLU A 64 -11.60 -12.53 -21.86
CA GLU A 64 -11.16 -12.55 -20.45
C GLU A 64 -9.93 -11.69 -20.22
N LYS A 65 -8.96 -11.75 -21.14
CA LYS A 65 -7.76 -10.92 -21.09
C LYS A 65 -8.10 -9.43 -21.22
N GLU A 66 -8.87 -9.08 -22.24
CA GLU A 66 -9.33 -7.70 -22.47
C GLU A 66 -10.12 -7.18 -21.25
N THR A 67 -11.03 -7.99 -20.70
CA THR A 67 -11.79 -7.63 -19.50
C THR A 67 -10.88 -7.37 -18.30
N LYS A 68 -9.84 -8.19 -18.11
CA LYS A 68 -8.86 -7.98 -17.01
C LYS A 68 -8.04 -6.71 -17.24
N GLU A 69 -7.61 -6.45 -18.47
CA GLU A 69 -6.80 -5.29 -18.84
C GLU A 69 -7.57 -3.97 -18.69
N GLU A 70 -8.87 -3.98 -18.95
CA GLU A 70 -9.74 -2.80 -18.83
C GLU A 70 -10.28 -2.56 -17.40
N ARG A 71 -10.08 -3.48 -16.46
CA ARG A 71 -10.45 -3.27 -15.04
C ARG A 71 -9.75 -2.05 -14.47
N LEU A 72 -10.49 -1.32 -13.65
CA LEU A 72 -9.98 -0.13 -12.99
C LEU A 72 -9.19 -0.49 -11.72
N VAL A 73 -8.09 0.20 -11.55
CA VAL A 73 -7.17 0.16 -10.41
C VAL A 73 -7.24 1.51 -9.72
N THR A 74 -7.12 1.53 -8.42
CA THR A 74 -7.07 2.75 -7.62
C THR A 74 -5.68 2.97 -7.04
N ALA A 75 -5.30 4.22 -6.89
CA ALA A 75 -4.08 4.58 -6.16
C ALA A 75 -4.32 5.80 -5.27
N ASN A 76 -3.74 5.75 -4.08
CA ASN A 76 -3.57 6.89 -3.19
C ASN A 76 -2.12 7.37 -3.28
N ILE A 77 -1.93 8.69 -3.39
CA ILE A 77 -0.60 9.31 -3.44
C ILE A 77 -0.54 10.37 -2.36
N TYR A 78 0.47 10.28 -1.51
CA TYR A 78 0.73 11.26 -0.45
C TYR A 78 2.09 11.89 -0.65
N ILE A 79 2.16 13.21 -0.45
CA ILE A 79 3.44 13.92 -0.38
C ILE A 79 3.97 13.76 1.04
N ASP A 80 5.04 12.99 1.23
CA ASP A 80 5.52 12.56 2.55
C ASP A 80 5.97 13.72 3.45
N ASN A 81 6.51 14.78 2.87
CA ASN A 81 7.14 15.90 3.58
C ASN A 81 6.56 17.25 3.13
N TYR A 82 5.25 17.31 2.86
CA TYR A 82 4.59 18.48 2.29
C TYR A 82 4.84 19.76 3.08
N ASP A 83 4.52 19.77 4.38
CA ASP A 83 4.64 20.95 5.22
C ASP A 83 6.08 21.42 5.34
N GLU A 84 7.03 20.50 5.47
CA GLU A 84 8.45 20.81 5.59
C GLU A 84 9.00 21.45 4.31
N VAL A 85 8.62 20.93 3.16
CA VAL A 85 9.05 21.45 1.85
C VAL A 85 8.41 22.80 1.57
N VAL A 86 7.10 22.95 1.84
CA VAL A 86 6.39 24.23 1.65
C VAL A 86 6.92 25.32 2.57
N GLN A 87 7.23 24.99 3.84
CA GLN A 87 7.80 25.93 4.80
C GLN A 87 9.26 26.33 4.45
N SER A 88 9.99 25.47 3.75
CA SER A 88 11.37 25.74 3.35
C SER A 88 11.50 26.76 2.21
N VAL A 89 10.38 27.10 1.57
CA VAL A 89 10.32 28.02 0.43
C VAL A 89 9.68 29.34 0.83
N GLU A 90 10.13 30.44 0.25
CA GLU A 90 9.54 31.78 0.42
C GLU A 90 8.04 31.75 0.09
N ASN A 91 7.24 32.52 0.85
CA ASN A 91 5.78 32.56 0.71
C ASN A 91 5.29 32.77 -0.74
N THR A 92 5.98 33.65 -1.47
CA THR A 92 5.68 33.97 -2.89
C THR A 92 5.85 32.78 -3.84
N ARG A 93 6.68 31.82 -3.49
CA ARG A 93 7.00 30.64 -4.33
C ARG A 93 6.24 29.37 -3.92
N ARG A 94 5.58 29.36 -2.76
CA ARG A 94 4.86 28.19 -2.26
C ARG A 94 3.79 27.69 -3.24
N THR A 95 2.99 28.61 -3.78
CA THR A 95 1.95 28.28 -4.77
C THR A 95 2.55 27.65 -6.03
N LEU A 96 3.70 28.17 -6.48
CA LEU A 96 4.40 27.64 -7.65
C LEU A 96 4.94 26.23 -7.36
N LEU A 97 5.50 25.98 -6.17
CA LEU A 97 5.95 24.66 -5.77
C LEU A 97 4.82 23.62 -5.86
N VAL A 98 3.69 23.93 -5.25
CA VAL A 98 2.53 23.06 -5.26
C VAL A 98 2.04 22.81 -6.69
N ALA A 99 1.95 23.86 -7.51
CA ALA A 99 1.54 23.74 -8.91
C ALA A 99 2.48 22.86 -9.75
N LEU A 100 3.79 22.91 -9.48
CA LEU A 100 4.77 22.05 -10.17
C LEU A 100 4.64 20.59 -9.76
N ILE A 101 4.39 20.31 -8.47
CA ILE A 101 4.12 18.96 -7.98
C ILE A 101 2.83 18.44 -8.60
N ASP A 102 1.74 19.22 -8.53
CA ASP A 102 0.44 18.88 -9.14
C ASP A 102 0.61 18.54 -10.63
N ARG A 103 1.34 19.37 -11.36
CA ARG A 103 1.62 19.15 -12.78
C ARG A 103 2.38 17.84 -13.02
N LYS A 104 3.40 17.54 -12.23
CA LYS A 104 4.18 16.29 -12.37
C LYS A 104 3.31 15.06 -12.19
N ILE A 105 2.49 15.05 -11.14
CA ILE A 105 1.57 13.94 -10.84
C ILE A 105 0.55 13.79 -11.98
N ASN A 106 -0.10 14.88 -12.40
CA ASN A 106 -1.10 14.85 -13.48
C ASN A 106 -0.50 14.39 -14.81
N VAL A 107 0.65 14.93 -15.21
CA VAL A 107 1.33 14.55 -16.47
C VAL A 107 1.74 13.09 -16.46
N TYR A 108 2.26 12.59 -15.35
CA TYR A 108 2.65 11.17 -15.26
C TYR A 108 1.45 10.24 -15.44
N PHE A 109 0.36 10.46 -14.71
CA PHE A 109 -0.78 9.56 -14.80
C PHE A 109 -1.62 9.75 -16.07
N SER A 110 -1.60 10.93 -16.69
CA SER A 110 -2.27 11.15 -17.99
C SER A 110 -1.67 10.28 -19.11
N GLN A 111 -0.39 9.92 -19.05
CA GLN A 111 0.25 8.99 -19.99
C GLN A 111 -0.31 7.55 -19.90
N TYR A 112 -1.06 7.26 -18.84
CA TYR A 112 -1.68 5.98 -18.54
C TYR A 112 -3.21 6.08 -18.50
N ASP A 113 -3.80 7.05 -19.19
CA ASP A 113 -5.24 7.34 -19.19
C ASP A 113 -5.81 7.45 -17.75
N GLY A 114 -4.97 7.88 -16.80
CA GLY A 114 -5.33 8.00 -15.40
C GLY A 114 -6.07 9.29 -15.10
N ILE A 115 -7.12 9.19 -14.30
CA ILE A 115 -7.85 10.32 -13.74
C ILE A 115 -7.27 10.62 -12.37
N VAL A 116 -6.71 11.82 -12.20
CA VAL A 116 -6.13 12.29 -10.94
C VAL A 116 -7.09 13.27 -10.29
N ARG A 117 -7.38 13.08 -9.00
CA ARG A 117 -8.15 14.03 -8.19
C ARG A 117 -7.34 14.38 -6.93
N LYS A 118 -7.10 15.65 -6.72
CA LYS A 118 -6.54 16.15 -5.47
C LYS A 118 -7.66 16.16 -4.41
N LEU A 119 -7.41 15.48 -3.28
CA LEU A 119 -8.33 15.39 -2.15
C LEU A 119 -8.01 16.43 -1.08
N GLU A 120 -6.73 16.53 -0.73
CA GLU A 120 -6.19 17.46 0.24
C GLU A 120 -4.92 18.13 -0.34
N ASN A 121 -4.28 18.98 0.43
CA ASN A 121 -3.09 19.69 -0.04
C ASN A 121 -1.95 18.76 -0.44
N ASP A 122 -1.82 17.65 0.26
CA ASP A 122 -0.77 16.64 0.15
C ASP A 122 -1.26 15.29 -0.35
N LYS A 123 -2.58 15.11 -0.61
CA LYS A 123 -3.17 13.82 -0.95
C LYS A 123 -3.89 13.83 -2.29
N TYR A 124 -3.64 12.81 -3.09
CA TYR A 124 -4.28 12.61 -4.38
C TYR A 124 -4.85 11.21 -4.47
N PHE A 125 -5.96 11.11 -5.16
CA PHE A 125 -6.58 9.86 -5.56
C PHE A 125 -6.50 9.70 -7.07
N VAL A 126 -6.16 8.50 -7.53
CA VAL A 126 -5.98 8.21 -8.96
C VAL A 126 -6.72 6.93 -9.31
N VAL A 127 -7.35 6.94 -10.49
CA VAL A 127 -7.98 5.76 -11.09
C VAL A 127 -7.43 5.58 -12.49
N PHE A 128 -7.00 4.37 -12.83
CA PHE A 128 -6.47 4.02 -14.15
C PHE A 128 -6.70 2.54 -14.46
N LYS A 129 -6.38 2.09 -15.69
CA LYS A 129 -6.64 0.70 -16.12
C LYS A 129 -5.50 -0.25 -15.76
N THR A 130 -5.85 -1.49 -15.44
CA THR A 130 -4.89 -2.55 -15.06
C THR A 130 -3.80 -2.78 -16.10
N LYS A 131 -4.09 -2.64 -17.40
CA LYS A 131 -3.13 -2.83 -18.48
C LYS A 131 -1.86 -2.00 -18.38
N TYR A 132 -1.91 -0.87 -17.66
CA TYR A 132 -0.76 0.02 -17.49
C TYR A 132 0.15 -0.36 -16.33
N ILE A 133 -0.29 -1.23 -15.41
CA ILE A 133 0.48 -1.65 -14.24
C ILE A 133 1.84 -2.23 -14.63
N SER A 134 1.86 -3.15 -15.59
CA SER A 134 3.12 -3.79 -16.03
C SER A 134 4.15 -2.76 -16.53
N LYS A 135 3.70 -1.71 -17.24
CA LYS A 135 4.57 -0.63 -17.72
C LYS A 135 5.10 0.22 -16.56
N MET A 136 4.25 0.54 -15.58
CA MET A 136 4.65 1.26 -14.37
C MET A 136 5.63 0.45 -13.51
N GLN A 137 5.43 -0.86 -13.41
CA GLN A 137 6.35 -1.76 -12.70
C GLN A 137 7.72 -1.83 -13.39
N THR A 138 7.75 -1.93 -14.73
CA THR A 138 9.00 -1.98 -15.51
C THR A 138 9.83 -0.71 -15.32
N ASN A 139 9.20 0.47 -15.29
CA ASN A 139 9.89 1.74 -15.05
C ASN A 139 10.02 2.07 -13.55
N LYS A 140 9.67 1.11 -12.65
CA LYS A 140 9.78 1.22 -11.19
C LYS A 140 9.09 2.47 -10.63
N PHE A 141 7.97 2.87 -11.24
CA PHE A 141 7.25 4.09 -10.86
C PHE A 141 8.15 5.32 -10.91
N ALA A 142 8.62 5.65 -12.10
CA ALA A 142 9.57 6.77 -12.35
C ALA A 142 9.12 8.11 -11.74
N ILE A 143 7.82 8.30 -11.50
CA ILE A 143 7.26 9.48 -10.82
C ILE A 143 7.91 9.73 -9.45
N LEU A 144 8.35 8.67 -8.73
CA LEU A 144 9.03 8.81 -7.44
C LEU A 144 10.31 9.66 -7.57
N ASP A 145 11.06 9.48 -8.65
CA ASP A 145 12.28 10.23 -8.91
C ASP A 145 11.98 11.55 -9.64
N GLU A 146 10.97 11.58 -10.51
CA GLU A 146 10.57 12.79 -11.22
C GLU A 146 10.11 13.90 -10.27
N VAL A 147 9.37 13.57 -9.20
CA VAL A 147 8.90 14.55 -8.22
C VAL A 147 10.07 15.15 -7.44
N LYS A 148 11.12 14.38 -7.14
CA LYS A 148 12.34 14.86 -6.47
C LYS A 148 13.09 15.94 -7.25
N THR A 149 12.89 15.98 -8.58
CA THR A 149 13.51 17.02 -9.43
C THR A 149 12.85 18.39 -9.30
N VAL A 150 11.71 18.49 -8.63
CA VAL A 150 11.05 19.78 -8.38
C VAL A 150 11.88 20.59 -7.39
N ASN A 151 12.53 21.62 -7.89
CA ASN A 151 13.37 22.53 -7.09
C ASN A 151 13.15 23.97 -7.53
N ILE A 152 12.68 24.78 -6.61
CA ILE A 152 12.51 26.23 -6.76
C ILE A 152 13.14 27.02 -5.59
N GLY A 153 14.15 26.41 -4.97
CA GLY A 153 14.81 26.93 -3.77
C GLY A 153 14.40 26.21 -2.49
N ASN A 154 13.68 25.08 -2.60
CA ASN A 154 13.37 24.22 -1.45
C ASN A 154 14.66 23.53 -0.94
N SER A 155 14.84 23.54 0.38
CA SER A 155 16.00 22.94 1.05
C SER A 155 15.97 21.42 1.08
N LEU A 156 14.77 20.82 0.88
CA LEU A 156 14.53 19.39 0.89
C LEU A 156 13.91 18.94 -0.42
N PRO A 157 14.31 17.79 -0.98
CA PRO A 157 13.62 17.22 -2.12
C PRO A 157 12.19 16.84 -1.75
N VAL A 158 11.26 17.00 -2.68
CA VAL A 158 9.88 16.50 -2.54
C VAL A 158 9.89 14.99 -2.67
N THR A 159 9.29 14.27 -1.74
CA THR A 159 9.08 12.82 -1.83
C THR A 159 7.61 12.49 -1.78
N ILE A 160 7.23 11.42 -2.47
CA ILE A 160 5.86 10.91 -2.48
C ILE A 160 5.82 9.42 -2.16
N SER A 161 4.76 9.03 -1.50
CA SER A 161 4.39 7.62 -1.33
C SER A 161 3.17 7.30 -2.19
N ILE A 162 3.14 6.11 -2.79
CA ILE A 162 2.06 5.66 -3.66
C ILE A 162 1.57 4.31 -3.14
N GLY A 163 0.28 4.22 -2.81
CA GLY A 163 -0.40 2.96 -2.51
C GLY A 163 -1.35 2.59 -3.62
N ILE A 164 -1.17 1.43 -4.25
CA ILE A 164 -1.97 0.96 -5.38
C ILE A 164 -2.73 -0.29 -4.97
N GLY A 165 -4.04 -0.31 -5.24
CA GLY A 165 -4.92 -1.45 -4.98
C GLY A 165 -5.52 -2.01 -6.26
N MET A 166 -5.36 -3.33 -6.46
CA MET A 166 -5.94 -4.08 -7.55
C MET A 166 -6.32 -5.50 -7.12
N GLY A 167 -7.02 -6.22 -7.98
CA GLY A 167 -7.42 -7.62 -7.71
C GLY A 167 -8.68 -7.78 -6.86
N GLY A 168 -9.29 -6.68 -6.42
CA GLY A 168 -10.60 -6.71 -5.76
C GLY A 168 -11.75 -6.97 -6.75
N ASN A 169 -12.90 -7.38 -6.21
CA ASN A 169 -14.11 -7.63 -7.00
C ASN A 169 -14.88 -6.33 -7.34
N SER A 170 -14.53 -5.22 -6.69
CA SER A 170 -15.13 -3.91 -6.91
C SER A 170 -14.08 -2.80 -6.80
N LEU A 171 -14.45 -1.60 -7.31
CA LEU A 171 -13.59 -0.41 -7.17
C LEU A 171 -13.41 0.00 -5.71
N VAL A 172 -14.42 -0.22 -4.86
CA VAL A 172 -14.35 0.04 -3.41
C VAL A 172 -13.30 -0.87 -2.75
N GLN A 173 -13.31 -2.17 -3.07
CA GLN A 173 -12.29 -3.08 -2.56
C GLN A 173 -10.88 -2.72 -3.05
N ASN A 174 -10.73 -2.27 -4.30
CA ASN A 174 -9.45 -1.77 -4.77
C ASN A 174 -9.02 -0.51 -3.99
N TYR A 175 -9.96 0.37 -3.64
CA TYR A 175 -9.68 1.53 -2.79
C TYR A 175 -9.18 1.11 -1.40
N ASP A 176 -9.82 0.15 -0.74
CA ASP A 176 -9.38 -0.38 0.56
C ASP A 176 -7.98 -1.00 0.46
N LEU A 177 -7.71 -1.73 -0.62
CA LEU A 177 -6.38 -2.27 -0.89
C LEU A 177 -5.35 -1.15 -1.11
N SER A 178 -5.71 -0.06 -1.81
CA SER A 178 -4.82 1.09 -2.03
C SER A 178 -4.54 1.86 -0.74
N THR A 179 -5.53 1.96 0.16
CA THR A 179 -5.37 2.56 1.49
C THR A 179 -4.43 1.71 2.36
N THR A 180 -4.62 0.40 2.38
CA THR A 180 -3.66 -0.50 3.07
C THR A 180 -2.24 -0.37 2.48
N ALA A 181 -2.12 -0.25 1.16
CA ALA A 181 -0.84 -0.15 0.48
C ALA A 181 -0.11 1.18 0.79
N ILE A 182 -0.84 2.31 0.88
CA ILE A 182 -0.24 3.59 1.24
C ILE A 182 0.25 3.58 2.69
N ASP A 183 -0.50 2.97 3.62
CA ASP A 183 -0.09 2.83 5.01
C ASP A 183 1.20 1.99 5.12
N MET A 184 1.32 0.92 4.32
CA MET A 184 2.54 0.13 4.22
C MET A 184 3.73 0.94 3.70
N ALA A 185 3.50 1.84 2.71
CA ALA A 185 4.54 2.71 2.17
C ALA A 185 5.02 3.70 3.24
N LEU A 186 4.10 4.37 3.92
CA LEU A 186 4.41 5.32 4.99
C LEU A 186 5.07 4.66 6.19
N GLY A 187 4.59 3.50 6.61
CA GLY A 187 5.17 2.72 7.71
C GLY A 187 6.62 2.27 7.48
N ARG A 188 7.08 2.23 6.21
CA ARG A 188 8.46 1.92 5.82
C ARG A 188 9.33 3.15 5.60
N GLY A 189 8.80 4.35 5.88
CA GLY A 189 9.54 5.62 5.78
C GLY A 189 9.25 6.43 4.52
N GLY A 190 8.23 6.08 3.75
CA GLY A 190 7.83 6.81 2.54
C GLY A 190 8.76 6.64 1.35
N ASP A 191 8.66 7.56 0.36
CA ASP A 191 9.46 7.60 -0.87
C ASP A 191 9.43 6.28 -1.67
N GLN A 192 8.25 5.66 -1.76
CA GLN A 192 8.09 4.37 -2.41
C GLN A 192 6.67 4.16 -2.95
N ALA A 193 6.55 3.25 -3.91
CA ALA A 193 5.27 2.74 -4.37
C ALA A 193 5.05 1.31 -3.84
N VAL A 194 3.88 1.06 -3.30
CA VAL A 194 3.42 -0.26 -2.85
C VAL A 194 2.21 -0.65 -3.68
N LEU A 195 2.29 -1.80 -4.33
CA LEU A 195 1.20 -2.40 -5.08
C LEU A 195 0.64 -3.59 -4.31
N LYS A 196 -0.64 -3.56 -3.99
CA LYS A 196 -1.37 -4.66 -3.36
C LYS A 196 -2.35 -5.27 -4.36
N ASP A 197 -2.08 -6.52 -4.76
CA ASP A 197 -2.92 -7.33 -5.64
C ASP A 197 -3.56 -8.46 -4.84
N GLY A 198 -4.75 -8.23 -4.35
CA GLY A 198 -5.38 -9.11 -3.37
C GLY A 198 -4.50 -9.33 -2.14
N SER A 199 -3.98 -10.55 -1.96
CA SER A 199 -3.06 -10.90 -0.86
C SER A 199 -1.58 -10.63 -1.16
N LYS A 200 -1.20 -10.42 -2.42
CA LYS A 200 0.19 -10.19 -2.83
C LYS A 200 0.56 -8.72 -2.69
N VAL A 201 1.78 -8.45 -2.23
CA VAL A 201 2.29 -7.09 -2.05
C VAL A 201 3.65 -6.95 -2.74
N TYR A 202 3.81 -5.88 -3.52
CA TYR A 202 5.03 -5.55 -4.25
C TYR A 202 5.50 -4.15 -3.86
N TYR A 203 6.82 -3.98 -3.68
CA TYR A 203 7.45 -2.73 -3.25
C TYR A 203 8.38 -2.20 -4.32
N TYR A 204 8.33 -0.89 -4.60
CA TYR A 204 9.16 -0.19 -5.56
C TYR A 204 9.68 1.10 -4.95
N GLY A 205 10.97 1.40 -5.12
CA GLY A 205 11.61 2.56 -4.48
C GLY A 205 12.10 2.26 -3.07
N GLY A 206 12.12 3.27 -2.21
CA GLY A 206 12.50 3.13 -0.79
C GLY A 206 14.00 2.96 -0.53
N LYS A 207 14.87 3.36 -1.48
CA LYS A 207 16.34 3.27 -1.33
C LYS A 207 16.97 4.51 -0.69
N THR A 208 16.20 5.53 -0.35
CA THR A 208 16.74 6.78 0.19
C THR A 208 17.09 6.64 1.67
N LYS A 209 18.24 6.02 1.96
CA LYS A 209 18.90 6.10 3.27
C LYS A 209 19.18 7.54 3.74
N SER A 210 19.04 8.54 2.86
CA SER A 210 19.28 9.94 3.16
C SER A 210 18.17 10.61 3.96
N VAL A 211 16.90 10.22 3.76
CA VAL A 211 15.75 10.77 4.52
C VAL A 211 15.79 10.29 5.98
N GLU A 212 16.13 9.03 6.21
CA GLU A 212 16.31 8.51 7.58
C GLU A 212 17.42 9.24 8.35
N LYS A 213 18.55 9.57 7.69
CA LYS A 213 19.61 10.36 8.31
C LYS A 213 19.17 11.79 8.63
N ASN A 214 18.45 12.45 7.71
CA ASN A 214 17.97 13.81 7.93
C ASN A 214 16.90 13.87 9.01
N THR A 215 15.96 12.91 9.05
CA THR A 215 14.93 12.83 10.09
C THR A 215 15.57 12.58 11.46
N LYS A 216 16.54 11.64 11.56
CA LYS A 216 17.26 11.36 12.81
C LYS A 216 18.10 12.57 13.28
N VAL A 217 18.75 13.26 12.35
CA VAL A 217 19.52 14.48 12.69
C VAL A 217 18.59 15.61 13.13
N LYS A 218 17.49 15.87 12.40
CA LYS A 218 16.48 16.85 12.78
C LYS A 218 15.83 16.50 14.12
N SER A 219 15.48 15.25 14.36
CA SER A 219 14.93 14.79 15.63
C SER A 219 15.91 15.01 16.78
N ARG A 220 17.19 14.73 16.59
CA ARG A 220 18.24 15.01 17.58
C ARG A 220 18.41 16.49 17.84
N VAL A 221 18.46 17.33 16.79
CA VAL A 221 18.56 18.80 16.92
C VAL A 221 17.33 19.34 17.66
N LYS A 222 16.11 18.90 17.30
CA LYS A 222 14.88 19.29 18.01
C LYS A 222 14.89 18.80 19.48
N ALA A 223 15.33 17.58 19.74
CA ALA A 223 15.45 17.04 21.07
C ALA A 223 16.48 17.80 21.93
N THR A 224 17.63 18.20 21.35
CA THR A 224 18.62 19.02 22.03
C THR A 224 18.06 20.40 22.35
N ALA A 225 17.48 21.09 21.35
CA ALA A 225 16.86 22.40 21.55
C ALA A 225 15.72 22.36 22.59
N PHE A 226 14.92 21.30 22.57
CA PHE A 226 13.85 21.08 23.56
C PHE A 226 14.43 20.84 24.95
N ARG A 227 15.50 20.06 25.07
CA ARG A 227 16.23 19.87 26.33
C ARG A 227 16.77 21.18 26.87
N ASP A 228 17.44 21.98 26.05
CA ASP A 228 18.01 23.28 26.42
C ASP A 228 16.92 24.24 26.93
N LEU A 229 15.72 24.23 26.30
CA LEU A 229 14.57 25.01 26.75
C LEU A 229 14.07 24.55 28.12
N ILE A 230 13.94 23.22 28.32
CA ILE A 230 13.48 22.66 29.64
C ILE A 230 14.49 22.99 30.72
N GLU A 231 15.80 22.89 30.46
CA GLU A 231 16.85 23.16 31.44
C GLU A 231 16.79 24.58 32.00
N THR A 232 16.30 25.54 31.22
CA THR A 232 16.14 26.96 31.66
C THR A 232 14.90 27.22 32.50
N LYS A 233 13.97 26.27 32.64
CA LYS A 233 12.70 26.45 33.35
C LYS A 233 12.65 25.61 34.60
N GLU A 234 11.88 26.05 35.62
CA GLU A 234 11.69 25.31 36.86
C GLU A 234 10.55 24.31 36.77
N ASN A 235 9.48 24.70 36.08
CA ASN A 235 8.25 23.91 35.96
C ASN A 235 7.98 23.59 34.50
N LEU A 236 7.49 22.37 34.25
CA LEU A 236 7.07 21.88 32.94
C LEU A 236 5.60 21.43 33.02
N TYR A 237 4.75 22.06 32.23
CA TYR A 237 3.34 21.70 32.12
C TYR A 237 3.11 21.10 30.74
N ILE A 238 2.59 19.89 30.70
CA ILE A 238 2.38 19.11 29.47
C ILE A 238 0.88 19.05 29.22
N MET A 239 0.45 19.53 28.05
CA MET A 239 -0.96 19.54 27.66
C MET A 239 -1.10 18.85 26.32
N GLY A 240 -2.08 17.95 26.19
CA GLY A 240 -2.52 17.36 24.95
C GLY A 240 -3.57 18.23 24.24
N HIS A 241 -4.20 17.68 23.21
CA HIS A 241 -5.37 18.28 22.59
C HIS A 241 -6.62 18.14 23.48
N HIS A 242 -7.67 18.92 23.20
CA HIS A 242 -8.84 19.10 24.08
C HIS A 242 -9.48 17.77 24.54
N ILE A 243 -9.65 16.80 23.64
CA ILE A 243 -10.14 15.46 23.98
C ILE A 243 -8.95 14.51 23.88
N GLY A 244 -8.30 14.19 25.02
CA GLY A 244 -7.13 13.31 25.03
C GLY A 244 -7.45 11.89 24.56
N ASP A 245 -6.65 11.39 23.64
CA ASP A 245 -6.65 9.99 23.19
C ASP A 245 -5.42 9.24 23.75
N ASN A 246 -5.33 7.94 23.47
CA ASN A 246 -4.24 7.09 23.96
C ASN A 246 -2.86 7.56 23.45
N ASP A 247 -2.78 8.09 22.23
CA ASP A 247 -1.51 8.55 21.64
C ASP A 247 -1.04 9.84 22.31
N SER A 248 -1.97 10.79 22.52
CA SER A 248 -1.70 12.04 23.24
C SER A 248 -1.28 11.76 24.68
N PHE A 249 -1.99 10.86 25.36
CA PHE A 249 -1.67 10.47 26.73
C PHE A 249 -0.29 9.79 26.83
N GLY A 250 0.00 8.83 25.96
CA GLY A 250 1.29 8.15 25.92
C GLY A 250 2.46 9.10 25.65
N ALA A 251 2.27 10.09 24.74
CA ALA A 251 3.26 11.14 24.50
C ALA A 251 3.47 12.02 25.73
N ALA A 252 2.39 12.38 26.46
CA ALA A 252 2.47 13.18 27.67
C ALA A 252 3.25 12.45 28.78
N ILE A 253 3.01 11.16 28.99
CA ILE A 253 3.78 10.32 29.92
C ILE A 253 5.27 10.28 29.55
N GLY A 254 5.58 10.12 28.26
CA GLY A 254 6.96 10.16 27.77
C GLY A 254 7.67 11.49 28.11
N LEU A 255 7.01 12.62 27.85
CA LEU A 255 7.55 13.95 28.18
C LEU A 255 7.65 14.19 29.68
N TYR A 256 6.67 13.72 30.48
CA TYR A 256 6.74 13.76 31.92
C TYR A 256 8.02 13.07 32.45
N ARG A 257 8.29 11.87 31.94
CA ARG A 257 9.51 11.10 32.28
C ARG A 257 10.78 11.85 31.91
N VAL A 258 10.81 12.53 30.76
CA VAL A 258 11.95 13.37 30.35
C VAL A 258 12.14 14.53 31.35
N GLY A 259 11.08 15.27 31.72
CA GLY A 259 11.14 16.36 32.65
C GLY A 259 11.65 15.93 34.03
N LYS A 260 11.14 14.82 34.56
CA LYS A 260 11.60 14.24 35.85
C LYS A 260 13.07 13.79 35.76
N THR A 261 13.52 13.20 34.67
CA THR A 261 14.92 12.78 34.47
C THR A 261 15.88 13.97 34.47
N ILE A 262 15.44 15.13 34.01
CA ILE A 262 16.21 16.40 34.02
C ILE A 262 16.07 17.13 35.37
N GLY A 263 15.31 16.58 36.32
CA GLY A 263 15.14 17.16 37.67
C GLY A 263 14.17 18.33 37.72
N LYS A 264 13.20 18.41 36.78
CA LYS A 264 12.20 19.49 36.74
C LYS A 264 10.90 19.08 37.43
N LYS A 265 10.20 20.05 38.01
CA LYS A 265 8.82 19.86 38.44
C LYS A 265 7.95 19.76 37.21
N THR A 266 7.37 18.58 37.01
CA THR A 266 6.67 18.25 35.76
C THR A 266 5.27 17.79 36.09
N HIS A 267 4.29 18.35 35.36
CA HIS A 267 2.87 18.03 35.55
C HIS A 267 2.21 17.82 34.20
N ILE A 268 1.23 16.91 34.14
CA ILE A 268 0.37 16.69 33.00
C ILE A 268 -0.98 17.31 33.28
N VAL A 269 -1.35 18.30 32.46
CA VAL A 269 -2.66 18.94 32.56
C VAL A 269 -3.67 18.07 31.81
N LEU A 270 -4.62 17.49 32.55
CA LEU A 270 -5.67 16.68 31.99
C LEU A 270 -6.92 17.56 31.79
N GLY A 271 -7.33 17.69 30.49
CA GLY A 271 -8.66 18.18 30.17
C GLY A 271 -9.66 17.02 30.09
N ASP A 272 -10.63 17.12 29.21
CA ASP A 272 -11.53 16.00 28.90
C ASP A 272 -10.75 14.86 28.24
N VAL A 273 -10.81 13.67 28.83
CA VAL A 273 -10.15 12.48 28.30
C VAL A 273 -11.18 11.52 27.73
N SER A 274 -10.83 10.84 26.65
CA SER A 274 -11.69 9.80 26.08
C SER A 274 -11.87 8.63 27.04
N GLY A 275 -13.01 7.94 26.97
CA GLY A 275 -13.30 6.79 27.84
C GLY A 275 -12.23 5.68 27.80
N SER A 276 -11.45 5.58 26.71
CA SER A 276 -10.33 4.64 26.59
C SER A 276 -9.09 5.04 27.39
N VAL A 277 -8.94 6.32 27.73
CA VAL A 277 -7.79 6.83 28.49
C VAL A 277 -8.03 6.80 30.00
N VAL A 278 -9.30 6.91 30.46
CA VAL A 278 -9.66 6.92 31.88
C VAL A 278 -9.03 5.78 32.68
N PRO A 279 -9.11 4.50 32.26
CA PRO A 279 -8.49 3.40 33.01
C PRO A 279 -6.98 3.53 33.13
N LEU A 280 -6.31 4.09 32.12
CA LEU A 280 -4.86 4.32 32.15
C LEU A 280 -4.51 5.43 33.16
N VAL A 281 -5.25 6.53 33.15
CA VAL A 281 -5.07 7.61 34.15
C VAL A 281 -5.22 7.10 35.56
N ASP A 282 -6.24 6.27 35.81
CA ASP A 282 -6.49 5.68 37.14
C ASP A 282 -5.35 4.74 37.56
N GLU A 283 -4.80 3.95 36.65
CA GLU A 283 -3.65 3.10 36.93
C GLU A 283 -2.40 3.90 37.31
N PHE A 284 -2.13 5.00 36.59
CA PHE A 284 -1.01 5.89 36.92
C PHE A 284 -1.21 6.64 38.25
N LYS A 285 -2.43 7.09 38.55
CA LYS A 285 -2.77 7.74 39.82
C LYS A 285 -2.64 6.83 41.04
N ASN A 286 -2.94 5.55 40.87
CA ASN A 286 -2.88 4.55 41.93
C ASN A 286 -1.50 3.89 42.06
N SER A 287 -0.52 4.32 41.27
CA SER A 287 0.83 3.73 41.26
C SER A 287 1.77 4.53 42.18
N ASP A 288 2.41 3.86 43.13
CA ASP A 288 3.45 4.45 44.01
C ASP A 288 4.74 4.85 43.26
N LEU A 289 4.79 4.61 41.95
CA LEU A 289 5.96 4.91 41.10
C LEU A 289 5.99 6.36 40.59
N TYR A 290 4.89 7.10 40.75
CA TYR A 290 4.72 8.45 40.25
C TYR A 290 4.31 9.42 41.35
N ASP A 291 4.65 10.70 41.18
CA ASP A 291 4.31 11.71 42.16
C ASP A 291 2.78 11.92 42.19
N GLU A 292 2.23 12.20 43.40
CA GLU A 292 0.80 12.49 43.59
C GLU A 292 0.34 13.70 42.76
N ASP A 293 1.23 14.66 42.49
CA ASP A 293 0.99 15.87 41.70
C ASP A 293 1.32 15.73 40.21
N MET A 294 1.45 14.49 39.72
CA MET A 294 1.72 14.22 38.29
C MET A 294 0.61 14.80 37.40
N PHE A 295 -0.64 14.69 37.82
CA PHE A 295 -1.81 15.16 37.09
C PHE A 295 -2.43 16.36 37.80
N ILE A 296 -2.73 17.43 37.02
CA ILE A 296 -3.39 18.64 37.47
C ILE A 296 -4.50 19.06 36.53
#